data_b87abeceaba6bdf3d6fd3ccf40ece5d7
#
_entry.id   b87abeceaba6bdf3d6fd3ccf40ece5d7
#
_cell.length_a   1.000
_cell.length_b   1.000
_cell.length_c   1.000
_cell.angle_alpha   90.00
_cell.angle_beta   90.00
_cell.angle_gamma   90.00
#
_symmetry.space_group_name_H-M   'P 1'
#
loop_
_entity.id
_entity.type
_entity.pdbx_description
1 polymer ?
#
loop_
_entity_poly.entity_id
_entity_poly.type
_entity_poly.pdbx_seq_one_letter_code
_entity_poly.pdbx_strand_id
1 'polypeptide(L)'
;MIMRLDTPLVCIFFLFLIGAVGLGSVVGGIQTVFNASLFAAREFMEIIATIALVTALSKCLGELGSDQLIAAPVKRVMKTPSAAWWTLGIFMFLVSLFLWPSPAVALVGAVLLPVTLKAGLSPLLAAMAMNLFGHGFALSWDAVIQGAPAVSASAAGISASLLLTEAGPVFLTMGIVTALAAFLLNKKEISGQSAAARKAGGILSGSRQESDQREKQQSGKEPGESLPDRSRKSAAAIMAVLVPLAFLTDILIMLSRNLSGGEATSIVSGTAAALMCLGPCWLGRRSLKRSPLT
;
A
#
# COMPACT_ATOMS: atom_id res chain seq x y z
N MET A 1 15.87 19.08 -1.59
CA MET A 1 15.15 19.17 -2.87
C MET A 1 15.68 20.28 -3.77
N ILE A 2 16.08 21.44 -3.24
CA ILE A 2 16.64 22.55 -4.03
C ILE A 2 17.95 22.17 -4.75
N MET A 3 18.80 21.32 -4.14
CA MET A 3 20.08 20.88 -4.69
C MET A 3 20.03 19.51 -5.39
N ARG A 4 18.87 18.88 -5.60
CA ARG A 4 18.73 17.53 -6.18
C ARG A 4 19.62 16.45 -5.54
N LEU A 5 20.02 16.64 -4.28
CA LEU A 5 20.75 15.67 -3.50
C LEU A 5 19.78 14.63 -2.94
N ASP A 6 20.24 13.37 -2.93
CA ASP A 6 19.48 12.28 -2.34
C ASP A 6 19.37 12.48 -0.82
N THR A 7 18.16 12.46 -0.30
CA THR A 7 17.86 12.66 1.13
C THR A 7 18.68 11.73 2.04
N PRO A 8 18.89 10.43 1.72
CA PRO A 8 19.71 9.53 2.54
C PRO A 8 21.14 10.01 2.74
N LEU A 9 21.78 10.56 1.70
CA LEU A 9 23.15 11.10 1.79
C LEU A 9 23.24 12.25 2.79
N VAL A 10 22.26 13.14 2.76
CA VAL A 10 22.18 14.28 3.68
C VAL A 10 21.99 13.79 5.11
N CYS A 11 21.12 12.81 5.34
CA CYS A 11 20.91 12.21 6.67
C CYS A 11 22.18 11.54 7.21
N ILE A 12 22.88 10.73 6.40
CA ILE A 12 24.12 10.07 6.78
C ILE A 12 25.19 11.10 7.15
N PHE A 13 25.32 12.16 6.37
CA PHE A 13 26.26 13.23 6.63
C PHE A 13 25.98 13.94 7.96
N PHE A 14 24.75 14.28 8.25
CA PHE A 14 24.39 14.92 9.52
C PHE A 14 24.51 13.96 10.72
N LEU A 15 24.20 12.68 10.58
CA LEU A 15 24.45 11.66 11.61
C LEU A 15 25.95 11.56 11.91
N PHE A 16 26.79 11.58 10.88
CA PHE A 16 28.24 11.61 11.06
C PHE A 16 28.69 12.86 11.82
N LEU A 17 28.20 14.04 11.44
CA LEU A 17 28.56 15.29 12.12
C LEU A 17 28.13 15.30 13.59
N ILE A 18 26.90 14.84 13.88
CA ILE A 18 26.40 14.72 15.27
C ILE A 18 27.31 13.81 16.09
N GLY A 19 27.68 12.65 15.54
CA GLY A 19 28.57 11.72 16.21
C GLY A 19 30.00 12.27 16.38
N ALA A 20 30.52 12.91 15.35
CA ALA A 20 31.89 13.48 15.40
C ALA A 20 32.00 14.64 16.41
N VAL A 21 31.01 15.52 16.45
CA VAL A 21 30.95 16.64 17.41
C VAL A 21 30.63 16.15 18.82
N GLY A 22 29.67 15.25 18.97
CA GLY A 22 29.26 14.75 20.28
C GLY A 22 30.33 13.89 20.98
N LEU A 23 31.09 13.10 20.21
CA LEU A 23 32.18 12.24 20.74
C LEU A 23 33.59 12.86 20.61
N GLY A 24 33.69 14.04 20.00
CA GLY A 24 34.94 14.74 19.82
C GLY A 24 35.96 14.03 18.91
N SER A 25 35.51 13.11 18.04
CA SER A 25 36.39 12.35 17.16
C SER A 25 35.73 11.94 15.84
N VAL A 26 36.52 11.89 14.77
CA VAL A 26 36.08 11.40 13.45
C VAL A 26 35.67 9.92 13.51
N VAL A 27 36.40 9.12 14.28
CA VAL A 27 36.10 7.69 14.49
C VAL A 27 34.75 7.54 15.18
N GLY A 28 34.43 8.40 16.18
CA GLY A 28 33.13 8.45 16.85
C GLY A 28 32.03 8.79 15.88
N GLY A 29 32.25 9.67 14.91
CA GLY A 29 31.29 9.96 13.83
C GLY A 29 30.95 8.73 12.99
N ILE A 30 31.97 7.97 12.56
CA ILE A 30 31.77 6.73 11.79
C ILE A 30 31.01 5.68 12.61
N GLN A 31 31.42 5.49 13.88
CA GLN A 31 30.72 4.56 14.79
C GLN A 31 29.26 4.94 15.00
N THR A 32 28.95 6.23 15.11
CA THR A 32 27.58 6.71 15.26
C THR A 32 26.72 6.35 14.05
N VAL A 33 27.22 6.58 12.83
CA VAL A 33 26.50 6.21 11.60
C VAL A 33 26.25 4.70 11.55
N PHE A 34 27.25 3.90 11.84
CA PHE A 34 27.13 2.44 11.82
C PHE A 34 26.15 1.93 12.87
N ASN A 35 26.26 2.38 14.11
CA ASN A 35 25.38 1.98 15.21
C ASN A 35 23.92 2.45 14.98
N ALA A 36 23.73 3.68 14.49
CA ALA A 36 22.40 4.18 14.12
C ALA A 36 21.76 3.35 13.00
N SER A 37 22.55 2.93 12.00
CA SER A 37 22.07 2.05 10.93
C SER A 37 21.66 0.68 11.45
N LEU A 38 22.45 0.07 12.33
CA LEU A 38 22.12 -1.22 12.97
C LEU A 38 20.87 -1.11 13.86
N PHE A 39 20.76 -0.02 14.62
CA PHE A 39 19.57 0.25 15.44
C PHE A 39 18.33 0.37 14.56
N ALA A 40 18.39 1.21 13.53
CA ALA A 40 17.30 1.37 12.58
C ALA A 40 16.91 0.04 11.90
N ALA A 41 17.89 -0.77 11.48
CA ALA A 41 17.60 -2.07 10.86
C ALA A 41 16.85 -3.01 11.80
N ARG A 42 17.15 -3.00 13.10
CA ARG A 42 16.44 -3.80 14.10
C ARG A 42 15.01 -3.30 14.32
N GLU A 43 14.84 -2.00 14.51
CA GLU A 43 13.52 -1.38 14.73
C GLU A 43 12.58 -1.55 13.54
N PHE A 44 13.11 -1.46 12.31
CA PHE A 44 12.29 -1.56 11.10
C PHE A 44 12.13 -2.98 10.56
N MET A 45 12.76 -4.00 11.14
CA MET A 45 12.72 -5.37 10.63
C MET A 45 11.28 -5.91 10.51
N GLU A 46 10.47 -5.71 11.53
CA GLU A 46 9.06 -6.16 11.54
C GLU A 46 8.24 -5.44 10.48
N ILE A 47 8.46 -4.14 10.33
CA ILE A 47 7.78 -3.30 9.34
C ILE A 47 8.18 -3.73 7.92
N ILE A 48 9.46 -3.97 7.67
CA ILE A 48 9.97 -4.45 6.38
C ILE A 48 9.37 -5.82 6.04
N ALA A 49 9.33 -6.73 7.00
CA ALA A 49 8.73 -8.05 6.82
C ALA A 49 7.24 -7.95 6.48
N THR A 50 6.49 -7.11 7.19
CA THR A 50 5.07 -6.87 6.93
C THR A 50 4.84 -6.30 5.54
N ILE A 51 5.58 -5.27 5.14
CA ILE A 51 5.47 -4.69 3.80
C ILE A 51 5.78 -5.73 2.72
N ALA A 52 6.80 -6.56 2.92
CA ALA A 52 7.17 -7.61 1.98
C ALA A 52 6.04 -8.65 1.83
N LEU A 53 5.48 -9.14 2.94
CA LEU A 53 4.39 -10.11 2.96
C LEU A 53 3.11 -9.55 2.31
N VAL A 54 2.72 -8.33 2.67
CA VAL A 54 1.53 -7.69 2.12
C VAL A 54 1.70 -7.37 0.64
N THR A 55 2.90 -6.94 0.21
CA THR A 55 3.21 -6.73 -1.21
C THR A 55 3.12 -8.03 -2.01
N ALA A 56 3.65 -9.12 -1.45
CA ALA A 56 3.55 -10.44 -2.07
C ALA A 56 2.09 -10.93 -2.14
N LEU A 57 1.30 -10.73 -1.08
CA LEU A 57 -0.14 -11.01 -1.09
C LEU A 57 -0.86 -10.19 -2.17
N SER A 58 -0.57 -8.89 -2.29
CA SER A 58 -1.14 -8.02 -3.31
C SER A 58 -0.85 -8.53 -4.73
N LYS A 59 0.39 -8.97 -5.01
CA LYS A 59 0.74 -9.60 -6.29
C LYS A 59 -0.03 -10.90 -6.53
N CYS A 60 -0.15 -11.75 -5.52
CA CYS A 60 -0.91 -12.99 -5.60
C CYS A 60 -2.39 -12.73 -5.92
N LEU A 61 -3.01 -11.73 -5.30
CA LEU A 61 -4.39 -11.32 -5.59
C LEU A 61 -4.56 -10.81 -7.02
N GLY A 62 -3.58 -10.04 -7.52
CA GLY A 62 -3.54 -9.56 -8.91
C GLY A 62 -3.44 -10.70 -9.92
N GLU A 63 -2.57 -11.70 -9.67
CA GLU A 63 -2.43 -12.87 -10.52
C GLU A 63 -3.69 -13.74 -10.56
N LEU A 64 -4.41 -13.84 -9.45
CA LEU A 64 -5.70 -14.53 -9.37
C LEU A 64 -6.85 -13.74 -10.01
N GLY A 65 -6.74 -12.40 -10.10
CA GLY A 65 -7.82 -11.49 -10.52
C GLY A 65 -8.84 -11.23 -9.41
N SER A 66 -8.52 -11.57 -8.16
CA SER A 66 -9.37 -11.32 -6.98
C SER A 66 -9.51 -9.84 -6.68
N ASP A 67 -8.48 -9.06 -6.97
CA ASP A 67 -8.41 -7.61 -6.86
C ASP A 67 -9.55 -6.92 -7.63
N GLN A 68 -9.86 -7.40 -8.83
CA GLN A 68 -10.94 -6.87 -9.65
C GLN A 68 -12.33 -7.12 -9.04
N LEU A 69 -12.51 -8.25 -8.37
CA LEU A 69 -13.75 -8.60 -7.69
C LEU A 69 -13.93 -7.77 -6.42
N ILE A 70 -12.86 -7.55 -5.65
CA ILE A 70 -12.86 -6.70 -4.46
C ILE A 70 -13.25 -5.25 -4.85
N ALA A 71 -12.76 -4.75 -5.96
CA ALA A 71 -13.05 -3.39 -6.42
C ALA A 71 -14.37 -3.26 -7.21
N ALA A 72 -15.02 -4.35 -7.58
CA ALA A 72 -16.24 -4.31 -8.40
C ALA A 72 -17.35 -3.42 -7.82
N PRO A 73 -17.70 -3.44 -6.51
CA PRO A 73 -18.70 -2.55 -5.95
C PRO A 73 -18.30 -1.08 -6.03
N VAL A 74 -17.01 -0.78 -5.85
CA VAL A 74 -16.47 0.59 -5.85
C VAL A 74 -16.55 1.21 -7.25
N LYS A 75 -16.33 0.42 -8.30
CA LYS A 75 -16.44 0.86 -9.70
C LYS A 75 -17.80 1.42 -10.05
N ARG A 76 -18.88 0.94 -9.41
CA ARG A 76 -20.26 1.38 -9.68
C ARG A 76 -20.53 2.82 -9.24
N VAL A 77 -19.76 3.33 -8.27
CA VAL A 77 -19.92 4.68 -7.72
C VAL A 77 -19.17 5.71 -8.57
N MET A 78 -18.10 5.31 -9.27
CA MET A 78 -17.21 6.19 -10.05
C MET A 78 -17.82 6.60 -11.39
N LYS A 79 -18.93 7.33 -11.39
CA LYS A 79 -19.62 7.77 -12.62
C LYS A 79 -19.18 9.15 -13.11
N THR A 80 -18.70 10.00 -12.23
CA THR A 80 -18.25 11.37 -12.53
C THR A 80 -16.82 11.57 -12.05
N PRO A 81 -16.05 12.52 -12.60
CA PRO A 81 -14.67 12.78 -12.13
C PRO A 81 -14.60 13.11 -10.65
N SER A 82 -15.55 13.89 -10.14
CA SER A 82 -15.59 14.23 -8.71
C SER A 82 -15.90 13.01 -7.83
N ALA A 83 -16.87 12.17 -8.23
CA ALA A 83 -17.14 10.92 -7.53
C ALA A 83 -15.94 9.97 -7.59
N ALA A 84 -15.26 9.90 -8.73
CA ALA A 84 -14.06 9.09 -8.90
C ALA A 84 -12.93 9.55 -7.97
N TRP A 85 -12.70 10.86 -7.82
CA TRP A 85 -11.67 11.41 -6.94
C TRP A 85 -11.92 11.03 -5.48
N TRP A 86 -13.12 11.27 -4.97
CA TRP A 86 -13.48 10.93 -3.60
C TRP A 86 -13.49 9.42 -3.35
N THR A 87 -14.08 8.67 -4.25
CA THR A 87 -14.17 7.20 -4.11
C THR A 87 -12.79 6.56 -4.14
N LEU A 88 -11.90 7.01 -5.05
CA LEU A 88 -10.52 6.55 -5.12
C LEU A 88 -9.76 6.90 -3.83
N GLY A 89 -9.88 8.14 -3.36
CA GLY A 89 -9.24 8.59 -2.15
C GLY A 89 -9.70 7.83 -0.91
N ILE A 90 -11.01 7.74 -0.67
CA ILE A 90 -11.57 7.02 0.48
C ILE A 90 -11.20 5.53 0.44
N PHE A 91 -11.29 4.90 -0.74
CA PHE A 91 -10.90 3.51 -0.89
C PHE A 91 -9.40 3.30 -0.62
N MET A 92 -8.56 4.22 -1.13
CA MET A 92 -7.12 4.21 -0.84
C MET A 92 -6.83 4.39 0.65
N PHE A 93 -7.54 5.31 1.33
CA PHE A 93 -7.43 5.50 2.77
C PHE A 93 -7.76 4.20 3.52
N LEU A 94 -8.93 3.59 3.24
CA LEU A 94 -9.34 2.37 3.92
C LEU A 94 -8.35 1.22 3.68
N VAL A 95 -7.94 0.99 2.45
CA VAL A 95 -6.98 -0.08 2.12
C VAL A 95 -5.62 0.17 2.78
N SER A 96 -5.17 1.44 2.83
CA SER A 96 -3.89 1.82 3.43
C SER A 96 -3.82 1.61 4.94
N LEU A 97 -4.96 1.64 5.64
CA LEU A 97 -4.99 1.33 7.08
C LEU A 97 -4.59 -0.12 7.39
N PHE A 98 -4.78 -1.05 6.43
CA PHE A 98 -4.54 -2.48 6.62
C PHE A 98 -3.33 -3.00 5.85
N LEU A 99 -3.15 -2.49 4.62
CA LEU A 99 -2.10 -2.97 3.73
C LEU A 99 -0.89 -2.03 3.67
N TRP A 100 -0.87 -0.99 4.48
CA TRP A 100 0.07 0.12 4.34
C TRP A 100 -0.01 0.83 2.98
N PRO A 101 0.29 2.14 2.88
CA PRO A 101 0.08 2.91 1.64
C PRO A 101 0.87 2.40 0.43
N SER A 102 2.12 1.98 0.60
CA SER A 102 2.97 1.60 -0.54
C SER A 102 2.48 0.35 -1.27
N PRO A 103 2.14 -0.78 -0.60
CA PRO A 103 1.47 -1.91 -1.24
C PRO A 103 0.06 -1.57 -1.72
N ALA A 104 -0.67 -0.74 -0.96
CA ALA A 104 -2.02 -0.32 -1.32
C ALA A 104 -2.06 0.45 -2.64
N VAL A 105 -1.08 1.33 -2.91
CA VAL A 105 -0.96 2.04 -4.20
C VAL A 105 -0.86 1.07 -5.37
N ALA A 106 -0.06 0.02 -5.24
CA ALA A 106 0.10 -0.96 -6.30
C ALA A 106 -1.23 -1.69 -6.59
N LEU A 107 -1.92 -2.14 -5.53
CA LEU A 107 -3.21 -2.83 -5.63
C LEU A 107 -4.32 -1.92 -6.16
N VAL A 108 -4.54 -0.79 -5.49
CA VAL A 108 -5.61 0.17 -5.82
C VAL A 108 -5.38 0.79 -7.20
N GLY A 109 -4.13 1.16 -7.49
CA GLY A 109 -3.74 1.71 -8.80
C GLY A 109 -3.97 0.73 -9.93
N ALA A 110 -3.61 -0.53 -9.76
CA ALA A 110 -3.84 -1.56 -10.77
C ALA A 110 -5.31 -1.69 -11.15
N VAL A 111 -6.21 -1.59 -10.18
CA VAL A 111 -7.62 -1.95 -10.33
C VAL A 111 -8.52 -0.75 -10.56
N LEU A 112 -8.30 0.36 -9.83
CA LEU A 112 -9.20 1.52 -9.88
C LEU A 112 -8.71 2.64 -10.79
N LEU A 113 -7.40 2.77 -11.06
CA LEU A 113 -6.89 3.83 -11.93
C LEU A 113 -7.51 3.80 -13.34
N PRO A 114 -7.62 2.64 -14.03
CA PRO A 114 -8.28 2.60 -15.34
C PRO A 114 -9.74 3.05 -15.30
N VAL A 115 -10.44 2.81 -14.18
CA VAL A 115 -11.85 3.20 -14.00
C VAL A 115 -11.97 4.70 -13.75
N THR A 116 -11.09 5.27 -12.92
CA THR A 116 -11.07 6.71 -12.64
C THR A 116 -10.74 7.53 -13.88
N LEU A 117 -9.82 7.04 -14.72
CA LEU A 117 -9.51 7.68 -16.00
C LEU A 117 -10.69 7.64 -16.97
N LYS A 118 -11.41 6.51 -17.02
CA LYS A 118 -12.65 6.40 -17.83
C LYS A 118 -13.77 7.32 -17.31
N ALA A 119 -13.83 7.57 -16.00
CA ALA A 119 -14.75 8.52 -15.40
C ALA A 119 -14.40 9.99 -15.69
N GLY A 120 -13.24 10.24 -16.32
CA GLY A 120 -12.79 11.57 -16.73
C GLY A 120 -11.81 12.25 -15.78
N LEU A 121 -11.31 11.55 -14.76
CA LEU A 121 -10.27 12.09 -13.87
C LEU A 121 -8.91 12.02 -14.56
N SER A 122 -8.08 13.08 -14.45
CA SER A 122 -6.73 13.06 -15.01
C SER A 122 -5.79 12.14 -14.21
N PRO A 123 -4.74 11.57 -14.83
CA PRO A 123 -3.78 10.72 -14.13
C PRO A 123 -3.11 11.42 -12.95
N LEU A 124 -2.81 12.70 -13.10
CA LEU A 124 -2.19 13.52 -12.04
C LEU A 124 -3.12 13.66 -10.83
N LEU A 125 -4.40 13.97 -11.08
CA LEU A 125 -5.39 14.11 -10.01
C LEU A 125 -5.69 12.77 -9.34
N ALA A 126 -5.72 11.66 -10.09
CA ALA A 126 -5.85 10.33 -9.53
C ALA A 126 -4.65 9.97 -8.63
N ALA A 127 -3.42 10.21 -9.10
CA ALA A 127 -2.20 10.01 -8.31
C ALA A 127 -2.18 10.88 -7.05
N MET A 128 -2.61 12.15 -7.18
CA MET A 128 -2.73 13.08 -6.05
C MET A 128 -3.74 12.58 -5.01
N ALA A 129 -4.91 12.10 -5.43
CA ALA A 129 -5.89 11.52 -4.51
C ALA A 129 -5.32 10.29 -3.78
N MET A 130 -4.70 9.36 -4.51
CA MET A 130 -4.09 8.17 -3.90
C MET A 130 -2.99 8.53 -2.90
N ASN A 131 -2.10 9.46 -3.25
CA ASN A 131 -1.02 9.88 -2.37
C ASN A 131 -1.54 10.62 -1.14
N LEU A 132 -2.46 11.54 -1.32
CA LEU A 132 -3.01 12.36 -0.23
C LEU A 132 -3.76 11.52 0.81
N PHE A 133 -4.61 10.62 0.35
CA PHE A 133 -5.41 9.78 1.24
C PHE A 133 -4.61 8.60 1.82
N GLY A 134 -3.68 8.03 1.05
CA GLY A 134 -2.83 6.91 1.49
C GLY A 134 -1.64 7.37 2.32
N HIS A 135 -0.67 8.01 1.68
CA HIS A 135 0.57 8.42 2.35
C HIS A 135 0.39 9.66 3.22
N GLY A 136 -0.50 10.57 2.85
CA GLY A 136 -0.80 11.74 3.67
C GLY A 136 -1.66 11.37 4.88
N PHE A 137 -2.92 11.02 4.66
CA PHE A 137 -3.90 10.90 5.73
C PHE A 137 -3.79 9.54 6.46
N ALA A 138 -3.84 8.41 5.73
CA ALA A 138 -3.85 7.08 6.37
C ALA A 138 -2.55 6.79 7.12
N LEU A 139 -1.39 7.10 6.53
CA LEU A 139 -0.09 6.85 7.15
C LEU A 139 0.17 7.75 8.36
N SER A 140 -0.29 9.02 8.31
CA SER A 140 -0.11 9.93 9.45
C SER A 140 -0.92 9.49 10.67
N TRP A 141 -2.10 8.90 10.44
CA TRP A 141 -2.91 8.37 11.54
C TRP A 141 -2.49 6.94 11.91
N ASP A 142 -2.26 6.07 10.92
CA ASP A 142 -1.83 4.66 11.03
C ASP A 142 -2.37 3.95 12.31
N ALA A 143 -3.68 4.14 12.53
CA ALA A 143 -4.33 3.74 13.77
C ALA A 143 -4.44 2.22 13.94
N VAL A 144 -4.29 1.45 12.87
CA VAL A 144 -4.45 -0.01 12.87
C VAL A 144 -3.09 -0.71 13.01
N ILE A 145 -2.17 -0.46 12.10
CA ILE A 145 -0.84 -1.10 12.11
C ILE A 145 0.07 -0.43 13.13
N GLN A 146 -0.09 0.89 13.31
CA GLN A 146 0.65 1.73 14.26
C GLN A 146 2.17 1.76 14.05
N GLY A 147 2.66 1.49 12.84
CA GLY A 147 4.10 1.49 12.57
C GLY A 147 4.73 2.86 12.73
N ALA A 148 4.19 3.88 12.07
CA ALA A 148 4.71 5.24 12.19
C ALA A 148 4.47 5.86 13.58
N PRO A 149 3.28 5.74 14.21
CA PRO A 149 3.06 6.17 15.59
C PRO A 149 3.94 5.46 16.59
N ALA A 150 4.18 4.15 16.47
CA ALA A 150 5.03 3.40 17.38
C ALA A 150 6.48 3.91 17.40
N VAL A 151 7.05 4.18 16.21
CA VAL A 151 8.41 4.75 16.11
C VAL A 151 8.49 6.13 16.75
N SER A 152 7.50 6.99 16.48
CA SER A 152 7.45 8.34 17.07
C SER A 152 7.25 8.31 18.58
N ALA A 153 6.38 7.44 19.08
CA ALA A 153 6.11 7.28 20.49
C ALA A 153 7.32 6.71 21.25
N SER A 154 8.00 5.71 20.67
CA SER A 154 9.24 5.17 21.23
C SER A 154 10.32 6.24 21.35
N ALA A 155 10.51 7.06 20.35
CA ALA A 155 11.45 8.18 20.39
C ALA A 155 11.08 9.25 21.43
N ALA A 156 9.79 9.46 21.69
CA ALA A 156 9.28 10.39 22.69
C ALA A 156 9.18 9.80 24.10
N GLY A 157 9.41 8.49 24.29
CA GLY A 157 9.27 7.80 25.57
C GLY A 157 7.83 7.67 26.07
N ILE A 158 6.83 7.66 25.15
CA ILE A 158 5.40 7.50 25.44
C ILE A 158 4.85 6.25 24.74
N SER A 159 3.61 5.86 25.10
CA SER A 159 2.94 4.75 24.39
C SER A 159 2.35 5.21 23.04
N ALA A 160 2.33 4.31 22.04
CA ALA A 160 1.71 4.61 20.74
C ALA A 160 0.21 4.91 20.87
N SER A 161 -0.49 4.25 21.79
CA SER A 161 -1.90 4.50 22.08
C SER A 161 -2.16 5.91 22.61
N LEU A 162 -1.30 6.40 23.49
CA LEU A 162 -1.38 7.78 24.00
C LEU A 162 -1.16 8.78 22.85
N LEU A 163 -0.13 8.56 22.03
CA LEU A 163 0.14 9.41 20.87
C LEU A 163 -1.07 9.48 19.94
N LEU A 164 -1.67 8.34 19.60
CA LEU A 164 -2.84 8.27 18.71
C LEU A 164 -4.07 8.96 19.28
N THR A 165 -4.29 8.85 20.60
CA THR A 165 -5.43 9.49 21.26
C THR A 165 -5.28 11.01 21.29
N GLU A 166 -4.12 11.50 21.70
CA GLU A 166 -3.86 12.93 21.85
C GLU A 166 -3.68 13.65 20.51
N ALA A 167 -2.99 13.01 19.57
CA ALA A 167 -2.76 13.58 18.23
C ALA A 167 -3.89 13.27 17.22
N GLY A 168 -4.79 12.33 17.53
CA GLY A 168 -5.88 11.89 16.66
C GLY A 168 -6.74 13.03 16.11
N PRO A 169 -7.24 13.96 16.94
CA PRO A 169 -8.02 15.11 16.47
C PRO A 169 -7.25 15.98 15.46
N VAL A 170 -5.94 16.15 15.67
CA VAL A 170 -5.07 16.94 14.77
C VAL A 170 -4.91 16.21 13.44
N PHE A 171 -4.65 14.91 13.44
CA PHE A 171 -4.54 14.10 12.21
C PHE A 171 -5.85 14.12 11.42
N LEU A 172 -6.99 13.95 12.08
CA LEU A 172 -8.30 13.98 11.44
C LEU A 172 -8.61 15.35 10.83
N THR A 173 -8.43 16.42 11.59
CA THR A 173 -8.69 17.77 11.09
C THR A 173 -7.77 18.13 9.92
N MET A 174 -6.47 17.88 10.04
CA MET A 174 -5.51 18.13 8.97
C MET A 174 -5.81 17.27 7.72
N GLY A 175 -6.13 15.99 7.89
CA GLY A 175 -6.47 15.10 6.79
C GLY A 175 -7.72 15.57 6.03
N ILE A 176 -8.80 15.89 6.77
CA ILE A 176 -10.06 16.37 6.19
C ILE A 176 -9.86 17.71 5.50
N VAL A 177 -9.23 18.68 6.17
CA VAL A 177 -8.99 20.02 5.62
C VAL A 177 -8.13 19.93 4.36
N THR A 178 -7.07 19.13 4.37
CA THR A 178 -6.17 18.97 3.22
C THR A 178 -6.89 18.30 2.05
N ALA A 179 -7.69 17.26 2.31
CA ALA A 179 -8.48 16.59 1.28
C ALA A 179 -9.51 17.54 0.65
N LEU A 180 -10.23 18.31 1.48
CA LEU A 180 -11.20 19.29 1.00
C LEU A 180 -10.51 20.43 0.22
N ALA A 181 -9.41 20.96 0.73
CA ALA A 181 -8.66 22.01 0.06
C ALA A 181 -8.12 21.54 -1.30
N ALA A 182 -7.53 20.34 -1.35
CA ALA A 182 -7.04 19.76 -2.59
C ALA A 182 -8.17 19.56 -3.61
N PHE A 183 -9.34 19.09 -3.18
CA PHE A 183 -10.50 18.96 -4.05
C PHE A 183 -10.99 20.31 -4.56
N LEU A 184 -11.14 21.31 -3.68
CA LEU A 184 -11.66 22.64 -4.03
C LEU A 184 -10.71 23.39 -4.96
N LEU A 185 -9.40 23.37 -4.68
CA LEU A 185 -8.38 24.00 -5.51
C LEU A 185 -8.34 23.41 -6.93
N ASN A 186 -8.57 22.09 -7.06
CA ASN A 186 -8.53 21.40 -8.34
C ASN A 186 -9.91 21.15 -8.96
N LYS A 187 -10.99 21.71 -8.38
CA LYS A 187 -12.37 21.47 -8.83
C LYS A 187 -12.58 21.83 -10.31
N LYS A 188 -11.96 22.89 -10.79
CA LYS A 188 -12.04 23.32 -12.20
C LYS A 188 -11.40 22.29 -13.15
N GLU A 189 -10.26 21.75 -12.77
CA GLU A 189 -9.59 20.71 -13.54
C GLU A 189 -10.34 19.37 -13.48
N ILE A 190 -10.88 19.01 -12.32
CA ILE A 190 -11.69 17.83 -12.15
C ILE A 190 -12.94 17.89 -13.05
N SER A 191 -13.62 19.04 -13.14
CA SER A 191 -14.84 19.18 -13.95
C SER A 191 -14.60 19.45 -15.44
N GLY A 192 -13.44 19.99 -15.81
CA GLY A 192 -13.15 20.47 -17.17
C GLY A 192 -12.43 19.49 -18.11
N GLN A 193 -11.80 18.46 -17.57
CA GLN A 193 -10.88 17.58 -18.34
C GLN A 193 -11.48 16.32 -18.94
N SER A 194 -12.79 16.14 -19.00
CA SER A 194 -13.36 14.85 -19.47
C SER A 194 -12.93 14.44 -20.87
N ALA A 195 -12.58 15.39 -21.76
CA ALA A 195 -12.07 15.11 -23.12
C ALA A 195 -10.55 14.79 -23.16
N ALA A 196 -9.75 15.51 -22.35
CA ALA A 196 -8.30 15.30 -22.27
C ALA A 196 -7.94 13.99 -21.54
N ALA A 197 -8.70 13.64 -20.48
CA ALA A 197 -8.50 12.40 -19.74
C ALA A 197 -8.81 11.15 -20.56
N ARG A 198 -9.80 11.19 -21.47
CA ARG A 198 -10.06 10.09 -22.43
C ARG A 198 -8.87 9.81 -23.33
N LYS A 199 -8.19 10.87 -23.80
CA LYS A 199 -7.00 10.76 -24.66
C LYS A 199 -5.79 10.21 -23.87
N ALA A 200 -5.58 10.67 -22.63
CA ALA A 200 -4.51 10.19 -21.76
C ALA A 200 -4.74 8.75 -21.29
N GLY A 201 -5.97 8.34 -21.01
CA GLY A 201 -6.33 6.96 -20.67
C GLY A 201 -6.04 5.96 -21.79
N GLY A 202 -6.19 6.37 -23.06
CA GLY A 202 -5.82 5.58 -24.23
C GLY A 202 -4.30 5.37 -24.33
N ILE A 203 -3.51 6.38 -24.03
CA ILE A 203 -2.02 6.30 -24.07
C ILE A 203 -1.50 5.40 -22.95
N LEU A 204 -2.05 5.52 -21.73
CA LEU A 204 -1.62 4.70 -20.58
C LEU A 204 -2.04 3.23 -20.69
N SER A 205 -3.17 2.93 -21.32
CA SER A 205 -3.55 1.54 -21.60
C SER A 205 -2.64 0.90 -22.65
N GLY A 206 -2.18 1.66 -23.64
CA GLY A 206 -1.20 1.21 -24.62
C GLY A 206 0.18 0.95 -24.01
N SER A 207 0.71 1.88 -23.22
CA SER A 207 2.02 1.73 -22.57
C SER A 207 2.05 0.63 -21.52
N ARG A 208 0.92 0.32 -20.88
CA ARG A 208 0.82 -0.79 -19.93
C ARG A 208 0.76 -2.14 -20.63
N GLN A 209 0.10 -2.24 -21.77
CA GLN A 209 0.17 -3.45 -22.60
C GLN A 209 1.58 -3.72 -23.09
N GLU A 210 2.32 -2.68 -23.46
CA GLU A 210 3.73 -2.80 -23.83
C GLU A 210 4.64 -3.17 -22.65
N SER A 211 4.43 -2.62 -21.45
CA SER A 211 5.20 -2.98 -20.26
C SER A 211 4.89 -4.40 -19.78
N ASP A 212 3.62 -4.82 -19.77
CA ASP A 212 3.21 -6.18 -19.47
C ASP A 212 3.74 -7.19 -20.49
N GLN A 213 3.84 -6.80 -21.78
CA GLN A 213 4.45 -7.63 -22.81
C GLN A 213 5.98 -7.71 -22.66
N ARG A 214 6.64 -6.62 -22.31
CA ARG A 214 8.10 -6.61 -22.04
C ARG A 214 8.45 -7.40 -20.80
N GLU A 215 7.66 -7.31 -19.75
CA GLU A 215 7.84 -8.09 -18.50
C GLU A 215 7.61 -9.60 -18.76
N LYS A 216 6.64 -9.97 -19.61
CA LYS A 216 6.43 -11.34 -20.07
C LYS A 216 7.56 -11.84 -20.99
N GLN A 217 8.13 -10.99 -21.81
CA GLN A 217 9.26 -11.34 -22.67
C GLN A 217 10.59 -11.45 -21.91
N GLN A 218 10.82 -10.62 -20.88
CA GLN A 218 12.01 -10.71 -20.02
C GLN A 218 11.95 -11.84 -19.01
N SER A 219 10.74 -12.26 -18.61
CA SER A 219 10.54 -13.33 -17.61
C SER A 219 10.81 -14.74 -18.13
N GLY A 220 11.03 -14.95 -19.44
CA GLY A 220 11.42 -16.25 -20.01
C GLY A 220 10.56 -17.46 -19.56
N LYS A 221 9.44 -17.24 -18.91
CA LYS A 221 8.53 -18.30 -18.49
C LYS A 221 7.67 -18.68 -19.69
N GLU A 222 7.91 -19.87 -20.20
CA GLU A 222 6.92 -20.62 -20.96
C GLU A 222 5.54 -20.51 -20.30
N PRO A 223 4.45 -20.49 -21.07
CA PRO A 223 3.10 -20.52 -20.54
C PRO A 223 2.92 -21.81 -19.77
N GLY A 224 3.27 -21.79 -18.48
CA GLY A 224 2.91 -22.85 -17.56
C GLY A 224 1.40 -23.03 -17.65
N GLU A 225 0.98 -24.25 -17.90
CA GLU A 225 -0.37 -24.74 -18.07
C GLU A 225 -1.41 -23.92 -17.31
N SER A 226 -2.14 -23.08 -18.03
CA SER A 226 -3.18 -22.24 -17.47
C SER A 226 -4.28 -23.15 -16.90
N LEU A 227 -4.50 -23.04 -15.60
CA LEU A 227 -5.62 -23.69 -14.91
C LEU A 227 -6.93 -23.47 -15.68
N PRO A 228 -7.84 -24.47 -15.70
CA PRO A 228 -9.16 -24.30 -16.31
C PRO A 228 -9.82 -23.03 -15.77
N ASP A 229 -10.27 -22.15 -16.65
CA ASP A 229 -10.84 -20.83 -16.37
C ASP A 229 -11.88 -20.84 -15.22
N ARG A 230 -12.65 -21.89 -15.10
CA ARG A 230 -13.66 -22.08 -14.04
C ARG A 230 -13.06 -22.27 -12.64
N SER A 231 -11.89 -22.92 -12.51
CA SER A 231 -11.22 -23.14 -11.21
C SER A 231 -10.54 -21.85 -10.74
N ARG A 232 -9.97 -21.08 -11.66
CA ARG A 232 -9.36 -19.78 -11.38
C ARG A 232 -10.40 -18.76 -10.94
N LYS A 233 -11.56 -18.72 -11.59
CA LYS A 233 -12.68 -17.83 -11.22
C LYS A 233 -13.23 -18.13 -9.82
N SER A 234 -13.37 -19.40 -9.45
CA SER A 234 -13.83 -19.76 -8.10
C SER A 234 -12.78 -19.44 -7.03
N ALA A 235 -11.49 -19.68 -7.28
CA ALA A 235 -10.42 -19.29 -6.37
C ALA A 235 -10.36 -17.76 -6.19
N ALA A 236 -10.46 -17.01 -7.29
CA ALA A 236 -10.51 -15.56 -7.25
C ALA A 236 -11.68 -15.03 -6.42
N ALA A 237 -12.88 -15.61 -6.58
CA ALA A 237 -14.06 -15.21 -5.82
C ALA A 237 -13.92 -15.54 -4.32
N ILE A 238 -13.36 -16.69 -3.97
CA ILE A 238 -13.11 -17.07 -2.57
C ILE A 238 -12.10 -16.13 -1.94
N MET A 239 -10.98 -15.86 -2.60
CA MET A 239 -9.96 -14.94 -2.08
C MET A 239 -10.46 -13.49 -2.00
N ALA A 240 -11.33 -13.08 -2.93
CA ALA A 240 -11.94 -11.74 -2.92
C ALA A 240 -12.84 -11.51 -1.69
N VAL A 241 -13.41 -12.55 -1.11
CA VAL A 241 -14.21 -12.48 0.12
C VAL A 241 -13.35 -12.77 1.35
N LEU A 242 -12.49 -13.78 1.28
CA LEU A 242 -11.68 -14.25 2.40
C LEU A 242 -10.68 -13.18 2.88
N VAL A 243 -10.02 -12.47 1.96
CA VAL A 243 -9.00 -11.47 2.30
C VAL A 243 -9.60 -10.29 3.08
N PRO A 244 -10.65 -9.59 2.59
CA PRO A 244 -11.28 -8.52 3.38
C PRO A 244 -11.84 -9.01 4.71
N LEU A 245 -12.42 -10.23 4.75
CA LEU A 245 -12.98 -10.81 5.96
C LEU A 245 -11.89 -11.13 6.99
N ALA A 246 -10.75 -11.68 6.56
CA ALA A 246 -9.63 -11.97 7.43
C ALA A 246 -9.06 -10.70 8.06
N PHE A 247 -8.80 -9.67 7.25
CA PHE A 247 -8.33 -8.38 7.79
C PHE A 247 -9.38 -7.68 8.66
N LEU A 248 -10.68 -7.80 8.35
CA LEU A 248 -11.73 -7.31 9.24
C LEU A 248 -11.71 -8.04 10.59
N THR A 249 -11.46 -9.35 10.58
CA THR A 249 -11.31 -10.14 11.80
C THR A 249 -10.08 -9.71 12.60
N ASP A 250 -8.96 -9.45 11.93
CA ASP A 250 -7.75 -8.91 12.57
C ASP A 250 -8.04 -7.59 13.30
N ILE A 251 -8.78 -6.68 12.67
CA ILE A 251 -9.17 -5.42 13.30
C ILE A 251 -10.01 -5.66 14.53
N LEU A 252 -11.01 -6.53 14.45
CA LEU A 252 -11.87 -6.84 15.58
C LEU A 252 -11.08 -7.44 16.74
N ILE A 253 -10.11 -8.31 16.43
CA ILE A 253 -9.19 -8.87 17.44
C ILE A 253 -8.32 -7.77 18.05
N MET A 254 -7.70 -6.90 17.23
CA MET A 254 -6.88 -5.80 17.69
C MET A 254 -7.66 -4.84 18.61
N LEU A 255 -8.86 -4.45 18.20
CA LEU A 255 -9.73 -3.58 18.98
C LEU A 255 -10.20 -4.25 20.28
N SER A 256 -10.57 -5.54 20.25
CA SER A 256 -11.07 -6.28 21.43
C SER A 256 -9.97 -6.55 22.45
N ARG A 257 -8.73 -6.70 22.00
CA ARG A 257 -7.56 -7.01 22.85
C ARG A 257 -6.69 -5.79 23.14
N ASN A 258 -7.02 -4.60 22.60
CA ASN A 258 -6.20 -3.39 22.66
C ASN A 258 -4.74 -3.62 22.20
N LEU A 259 -4.56 -4.45 21.16
CA LEU A 259 -3.25 -4.75 20.61
C LEU A 259 -2.75 -3.58 19.77
N SER A 260 -1.48 -3.25 19.91
CA SER A 260 -0.87 -2.10 19.24
C SER A 260 0.61 -2.34 18.89
N GLY A 261 1.15 -1.56 17.97
CA GLY A 261 2.56 -1.63 17.59
C GLY A 261 2.95 -2.99 17.00
N GLY A 262 4.01 -3.61 17.53
CA GLY A 262 4.54 -4.90 17.02
C GLY A 262 3.54 -6.06 17.08
N GLU A 263 2.66 -6.09 18.08
CA GLU A 263 1.62 -7.11 18.19
C GLU A 263 0.60 -7.00 17.03
N ALA A 264 0.15 -5.78 16.72
CA ALA A 264 -0.74 -5.52 15.61
C ALA A 264 -0.07 -5.88 14.27
N THR A 265 1.18 -5.47 14.10
CA THR A 265 2.00 -5.79 12.92
C THR A 265 2.18 -7.30 12.74
N SER A 266 2.40 -8.04 13.82
CA SER A 266 2.57 -9.50 13.81
C SER A 266 1.29 -10.21 13.38
N ILE A 267 0.10 -9.76 13.82
CA ILE A 267 -1.19 -10.33 13.40
C ILE A 267 -1.40 -10.10 11.89
N VAL A 268 -1.24 -8.87 11.41
CA VAL A 268 -1.38 -8.56 9.97
C VAL A 268 -0.41 -9.37 9.12
N SER A 269 0.85 -9.50 9.57
CA SER A 269 1.88 -10.28 8.89
C SER A 269 1.53 -11.78 8.87
N GLY A 270 1.06 -12.32 10.00
CA GLY A 270 0.62 -13.70 10.13
C GLY A 270 -0.56 -14.01 9.21
N THR A 271 -1.56 -13.16 9.19
CA THR A 271 -2.72 -13.27 8.30
C THR A 271 -2.32 -13.17 6.83
N ALA A 272 -1.46 -12.22 6.46
CA ALA A 272 -0.96 -12.10 5.10
C ALA A 272 -0.18 -13.34 4.66
N ALA A 273 0.69 -13.89 5.52
CA ALA A 273 1.44 -15.11 5.26
C ALA A 273 0.50 -16.33 5.10
N ALA A 274 -0.49 -16.47 5.99
CA ALA A 274 -1.48 -17.55 5.92
C ALA A 274 -2.29 -17.49 4.61
N LEU A 275 -2.75 -16.30 4.22
CA LEU A 275 -3.49 -16.08 2.99
C LEU A 275 -2.63 -16.35 1.74
N MET A 276 -1.34 -16.00 1.78
CA MET A 276 -0.39 -16.34 0.72
C MET A 276 -0.19 -17.86 0.59
N CYS A 277 -0.12 -18.59 1.70
CA CYS A 277 -0.01 -20.05 1.66
C CYS A 277 -1.28 -20.72 1.12
N LEU A 278 -2.46 -20.20 1.43
CA LEU A 278 -3.73 -20.72 0.94
C LEU A 278 -3.93 -20.53 -0.57
N GLY A 279 -3.51 -19.41 -1.14
CA GLY A 279 -3.63 -19.11 -2.56
C GLY A 279 -2.91 -20.13 -3.47
N PRO A 280 -1.57 -20.33 -3.35
CA PRO A 280 -0.82 -21.31 -4.14
C PRO A 280 -1.14 -22.76 -3.79
N CYS A 281 -1.39 -23.10 -2.52
CA CYS A 281 -1.76 -24.47 -2.13
C CYS A 281 -3.07 -24.93 -2.78
N TRP A 282 -4.03 -24.02 -2.94
CA TRP A 282 -5.29 -24.32 -3.64
C TRP A 282 -5.08 -24.48 -5.14
N LEU A 283 -4.15 -23.74 -5.71
CA LEU A 283 -3.73 -23.83 -7.10
C LEU A 283 -2.89 -25.08 -7.37
N GLY A 284 -1.94 -25.43 -6.47
CA GLY A 284 -1.01 -26.55 -6.62
C GLY A 284 -1.60 -27.93 -6.31
N ARG A 285 -2.53 -28.03 -5.35
CA ARG A 285 -3.12 -29.34 -4.94
C ARG A 285 -3.90 -30.05 -6.05
N ARG A 286 -4.36 -29.34 -7.08
CA ARG A 286 -5.05 -29.93 -8.23
C ARG A 286 -4.12 -30.31 -9.39
N SER A 287 -2.93 -29.71 -9.48
CA SER A 287 -1.89 -30.11 -10.43
C SER A 287 -1.32 -31.50 -10.09
N LEU A 288 -1.06 -31.75 -8.81
CA LEU A 288 -0.56 -33.06 -8.33
C LEU A 288 -1.57 -34.23 -8.41
N LYS A 289 -2.86 -33.94 -8.48
CA LYS A 289 -3.90 -34.97 -8.61
C LYS A 289 -4.15 -35.44 -10.07
N ARG A 290 -3.48 -34.86 -11.05
CA ARG A 290 -3.67 -35.17 -12.48
C ARG A 290 -2.47 -35.74 -13.21
N SER A 291 -1.39 -36.11 -12.54
CA SER A 291 -0.41 -37.02 -13.11
C SER A 291 -0.89 -38.46 -12.87
N PRO A 292 -1.51 -39.14 -13.84
CA PRO A 292 -1.64 -40.61 -13.72
C PRO A 292 -0.21 -41.16 -13.81
N LEU A 293 0.18 -41.90 -12.78
CA LEU A 293 1.33 -42.80 -12.85
C LEU A 293 1.02 -43.79 -13.97
N THR A 294 1.62 -43.58 -15.12
CA THR A 294 1.85 -44.57 -16.15
C THR A 294 3.34 -44.73 -16.35
#